data_e291f9bc967c1a7053f69d497f77d319
#
_entry.id   e291f9bc967c1a7053f69d497f77d319
#
_cell.length_a   1.000
_cell.length_b   1.000
_cell.length_c   1.000
_cell.angle_alpha   90.00
_cell.angle_beta   90.00
_cell.angle_gamma   90.00
#
_symmetry.space_group_name_H-M   'P 1'
#
loop_
_entity.id
_entity.type
_entity.pdbx_description
1 polymer ?
#
loop_
_entity_poly.entity_id
_entity_poly.type
_entity_poly.pdbx_seq_one_letter_code
_entity_poly.pdbx_strand_id
1 'polypeptide(L)'
;MSIGGGDDRDCFGGLRLDRDIIQIDPPQSYGIVHYAGTLAMLEANGWKRTSLFPHGGNQMSLHIAGGFGLGGAESYPGVFGAFGGFADDARPVDGTIKLPDRPGIGFEAQSALYGIMRELID
;
A
#
# COMPACT_ATOMS: atom_id res chain seq x y z
N MET A 1 -35.58 6.27 -3.70
CA MET A 1 -34.82 6.00 -4.94
C MET A 1 -33.60 5.22 -4.52
N SER A 2 -33.57 3.97 -4.83
CA SER A 2 -32.35 3.17 -4.63
C SER A 2 -31.33 3.75 -5.61
N ILE A 3 -30.45 4.58 -5.13
CA ILE A 3 -29.28 5.00 -5.85
C ILE A 3 -28.36 3.78 -6.02
N GLY A 4 -28.95 2.66 -5.84
CA GLY A 4 -28.31 1.39 -5.79
C GLY A 4 -27.19 1.30 -6.76
N GLY A 5 -26.64 0.24 -6.83
CA GLY A 5 -25.52 -0.10 -7.62
C GLY A 5 -25.38 0.45 -9.04
N GLY A 6 -26.30 1.22 -9.55
CA GLY A 6 -26.18 1.91 -10.83
C GLY A 6 -25.18 3.06 -10.76
N ASP A 7 -25.33 3.89 -9.78
CA ASP A 7 -24.51 5.10 -9.65
C ASP A 7 -23.07 4.73 -9.21
N ASP A 8 -22.93 3.75 -8.33
CA ASP A 8 -21.61 3.25 -7.93
C ASP A 8 -20.86 2.64 -9.13
N ARG A 9 -21.59 1.93 -9.99
CA ARG A 9 -21.01 1.37 -11.21
C ARG A 9 -20.60 2.45 -12.20
N ASP A 10 -21.38 3.48 -12.31
CA ASP A 10 -21.07 4.59 -13.24
C ASP A 10 -19.87 5.40 -12.73
N CYS A 11 -19.80 5.66 -11.43
CA CYS A 11 -18.66 6.37 -10.83
C CYS A 11 -17.34 5.58 -10.89
N PHE A 12 -17.39 4.28 -10.75
CA PHE A 12 -16.17 3.43 -10.63
C PHE A 12 -16.04 2.44 -11.79
N GLY A 13 -16.64 2.68 -12.95
CA GLY A 13 -16.47 1.85 -14.13
C GLY A 13 -16.97 0.40 -13.95
N GLY A 14 -18.03 0.21 -13.14
CA GLY A 14 -18.62 -1.10 -12.89
C GLY A 14 -18.03 -1.88 -11.72
N LEU A 15 -17.12 -1.28 -10.94
CA LEU A 15 -16.58 -1.87 -9.72
C LEU A 15 -17.67 -2.10 -8.66
N ARG A 16 -17.49 -3.13 -7.86
CA ARG A 16 -18.46 -3.57 -6.84
C ARG A 16 -17.88 -3.44 -5.45
N LEU A 17 -18.49 -2.59 -4.64
CA LEU A 17 -18.09 -2.27 -3.27
C LEU A 17 -18.03 -3.48 -2.32
N ASP A 18 -18.84 -4.50 -2.61
CA ASP A 18 -19.01 -5.67 -1.75
C ASP A 18 -17.95 -6.76 -1.95
N ARG A 19 -17.18 -6.69 -3.05
CA ARG A 19 -16.25 -7.78 -3.39
C ARG A 19 -14.97 -7.38 -4.09
N ASP A 20 -14.96 -6.22 -4.75
CA ASP A 20 -13.79 -5.81 -5.51
C ASP A 20 -12.76 -5.12 -4.61
N ILE A 21 -11.50 -5.22 -4.99
CA ILE A 21 -10.37 -4.59 -4.31
C ILE A 21 -9.82 -3.50 -5.21
N ILE A 22 -9.52 -2.35 -4.62
CA ILE A 22 -8.87 -1.25 -5.33
C ILE A 22 -7.40 -1.22 -4.94
N GLN A 23 -6.54 -1.26 -5.92
CA GLN A 23 -5.10 -1.07 -5.76
C GLN A 23 -4.69 0.29 -6.32
N ILE A 24 -3.99 1.06 -5.51
CA ILE A 24 -3.47 2.38 -5.88
C ILE A 24 -2.02 2.46 -5.43
N ASP A 25 -1.15 2.90 -6.32
CA ASP A 25 0.27 3.06 -6.05
C ASP A 25 0.54 4.39 -5.32
N PRO A 26 1.02 4.37 -4.06
CA PRO A 26 1.28 5.59 -3.31
C PRO A 26 2.35 6.50 -3.92
N PRO A 27 3.49 5.98 -4.43
CA PRO A 27 4.46 6.80 -5.16
C PRO A 27 3.89 7.50 -6.38
N GLN A 28 3.10 6.81 -7.19
CA GLN A 28 2.47 7.38 -8.38
C GLN A 28 1.33 8.35 -8.06
N SER A 29 0.84 8.32 -6.83
CA SER A 29 -0.18 9.26 -6.32
C SER A 29 0.43 10.57 -5.81
N TYR A 30 1.66 10.89 -6.17
CA TYR A 30 2.38 12.09 -5.71
C TYR A 30 2.57 12.17 -4.18
N GLY A 31 2.67 11.03 -3.52
CA GLY A 31 2.99 10.91 -2.11
C GLY A 31 1.78 10.75 -1.19
N ILE A 32 2.08 10.68 0.11
CA ILE A 32 1.13 10.27 1.15
C ILE A 32 -0.07 11.21 1.30
N VAL A 33 0.12 12.51 1.07
CA VAL A 33 -0.96 13.51 1.21
C VAL A 33 -2.05 13.29 0.16
N HIS A 34 -1.65 13.16 -1.10
CA HIS A 34 -2.59 12.87 -2.18
C HIS A 34 -3.21 11.47 -2.07
N TYR A 35 -2.40 10.50 -1.66
CA TYR A 35 -2.89 9.15 -1.40
C TYR A 35 -3.97 9.15 -0.30
N ALA A 36 -3.76 9.85 0.80
CA ALA A 36 -4.76 10.01 1.87
C ALA A 36 -6.04 10.67 1.37
N GLY A 37 -5.93 11.69 0.52
CA GLY A 37 -7.08 12.33 -0.13
C GLY A 37 -7.87 11.36 -1.00
N THR A 38 -7.18 10.48 -1.74
CA THR A 38 -7.82 9.44 -2.56
C THR A 38 -8.53 8.42 -1.68
N LEU A 39 -7.93 7.99 -0.56
CA LEU A 39 -8.58 7.09 0.39
C LEU A 39 -9.86 7.72 0.96
N ALA A 40 -9.81 8.98 1.36
CA ALA A 40 -10.97 9.71 1.88
C ALA A 40 -12.09 9.81 0.85
N MET A 41 -11.75 10.06 -0.41
CA MET A 41 -12.72 10.08 -1.52
C MET A 41 -13.38 8.71 -1.72
N LEU A 42 -12.60 7.63 -1.69
CA LEU A 42 -13.12 6.27 -1.82
C LEU A 42 -14.03 5.91 -0.65
N GLU A 43 -13.66 6.23 0.59
CA GLU A 43 -14.50 6.02 1.77
C GLU A 43 -15.82 6.80 1.68
N ALA A 44 -15.77 8.05 1.22
CA ALA A 44 -16.96 8.87 1.00
C ALA A 44 -17.91 8.27 -0.06
N ASN A 45 -17.39 7.42 -0.95
CA ASN A 45 -18.16 6.69 -1.96
C ASN A 45 -18.43 5.23 -1.56
N GLY A 46 -18.33 4.89 -0.29
CA GLY A 46 -18.76 3.61 0.26
C GLY A 46 -17.71 2.49 0.30
N TRP A 47 -16.48 2.76 -0.15
CA TRP A 47 -15.41 1.78 -0.07
C TRP A 47 -14.90 1.59 1.36
N LYS A 48 -14.69 0.35 1.75
CA LYS A 48 -14.10 0.03 3.06
C LYS A 48 -12.56 0.05 2.93
N ARG A 49 -11.87 0.51 3.94
CA ARG A 49 -10.39 0.46 3.98
C ARG A 49 -9.84 -0.95 3.79
N THR A 50 -10.57 -1.96 4.26
CA THR A 50 -10.21 -3.38 4.07
C THR A 50 -10.30 -3.86 2.62
N SER A 51 -10.90 -3.09 1.71
CA SER A 51 -10.91 -3.34 0.27
C SER A 51 -9.88 -2.53 -0.50
N LEU A 52 -9.05 -1.74 0.20
CA LEU A 52 -8.03 -0.88 -0.41
C LEU A 52 -6.65 -1.44 -0.10
N PHE A 53 -5.81 -1.55 -1.14
CA PHE A 53 -4.46 -2.08 -1.05
C PHE A 53 -3.49 -1.13 -1.73
N PRO A 54 -2.35 -0.79 -1.12
CA PRO A 54 -1.31 -0.06 -1.83
C PRO A 54 -0.60 -0.99 -2.81
N HIS A 55 -0.46 -0.55 -4.03
CA HIS A 55 0.37 -1.22 -5.02
C HIS A 55 1.86 -1.00 -4.73
N GLY A 56 2.72 -1.93 -5.13
CA GLY A 56 4.16 -1.72 -5.16
C GLY A 56 5.02 -2.68 -4.34
N GLY A 57 4.46 -3.41 -3.38
CA GLY A 57 5.16 -4.49 -2.65
C GLY A 57 6.49 -4.08 -2.02
N ASN A 58 6.59 -2.87 -1.48
CA ASN A 58 7.79 -2.32 -0.89
C ASN A 58 7.56 -1.86 0.56
N GLN A 59 8.65 -1.50 1.24
CA GLN A 59 8.63 -1.09 2.65
C GLN A 59 7.71 0.10 2.91
N MET A 60 7.67 1.09 2.02
CA MET A 60 6.78 2.25 2.15
C MET A 60 5.31 1.85 2.04
N SER A 61 4.97 1.02 1.05
CA SER A 61 3.59 0.53 0.87
C SER A 61 3.12 -0.30 2.06
N LEU A 62 4.01 -1.08 2.69
CA LEU A 62 3.71 -1.81 3.91
C LEU A 62 3.34 -0.86 5.07
N HIS A 63 4.12 0.20 5.27
CA HIS A 63 3.83 1.21 6.30
C HIS A 63 2.53 1.95 6.03
N ILE A 64 2.24 2.26 4.78
CA ILE A 64 0.97 2.88 4.37
C ILE A 64 -0.20 1.96 4.66
N ALA A 65 -0.09 0.67 4.30
CA ALA A 65 -1.14 -0.30 4.60
C ALA A 65 -1.44 -0.39 6.10
N GLY A 66 -0.40 -0.51 6.93
CA GLY A 66 -0.55 -0.58 8.38
C GLY A 66 -1.03 0.74 8.99
N GLY A 67 -0.46 1.87 8.57
CA GLY A 67 -0.77 3.19 9.11
C GLY A 67 -2.19 3.65 8.82
N PHE A 68 -2.74 3.33 7.66
CA PHE A 68 -4.13 3.65 7.28
C PHE A 68 -5.12 2.53 7.60
N GLY A 69 -4.67 1.37 8.10
CA GLY A 69 -5.54 0.24 8.38
C GLY A 69 -6.20 -0.33 7.12
N LEU A 70 -5.42 -0.48 6.04
CA LEU A 70 -5.88 -1.00 4.77
C LEU A 70 -6.01 -2.53 4.81
N GLY A 71 -6.56 -3.12 3.76
CA GLY A 71 -6.81 -4.56 3.69
C GLY A 71 -5.56 -5.43 3.65
N GLY A 72 -4.44 -4.87 3.20
CA GLY A 72 -3.17 -5.57 3.10
C GLY A 72 -2.18 -4.81 2.25
N ALA A 73 -1.07 -5.44 1.92
CA ALA A 73 -0.06 -4.93 1.01
C ALA A 73 0.42 -6.06 0.08
N GLU A 74 0.87 -5.70 -1.10
CA GLU A 74 1.57 -6.64 -1.96
C GLU A 74 2.94 -7.00 -1.41
N SER A 75 3.46 -8.15 -1.81
CA SER A 75 4.80 -8.60 -1.47
C SER A 75 5.51 -9.08 -2.74
N TYR A 76 6.62 -8.45 -3.07
CA TYR A 76 7.42 -8.76 -4.26
C TYR A 76 8.84 -9.20 -3.90
N PRO A 77 9.01 -10.34 -3.23
CA PRO A 77 10.35 -10.80 -2.89
C PRO A 77 11.17 -11.07 -4.15
N GLY A 78 12.33 -10.40 -4.26
CA GLY A 78 13.23 -10.57 -5.39
C GLY A 78 12.81 -9.83 -6.68
N VAL A 79 11.66 -9.18 -6.71
CA VAL A 79 11.25 -8.30 -7.81
C VAL A 79 11.77 -6.89 -7.52
N PHE A 80 12.25 -6.20 -8.56
CA PHE A 80 12.90 -4.87 -8.47
C PHE A 80 14.22 -4.84 -7.70
N GLY A 81 14.89 -5.97 -7.51
CA GLY A 81 16.19 -6.05 -6.84
C GLY A 81 16.15 -5.45 -5.43
N ALA A 82 17.09 -4.55 -5.13
CA ALA A 82 17.18 -3.91 -3.83
C ALA A 82 16.03 -2.94 -3.50
N PHE A 83 15.27 -2.50 -4.49
CA PHE A 83 14.19 -1.52 -4.31
C PHE A 83 12.83 -2.14 -3.97
N GLY A 84 12.66 -3.45 -4.17
CA GLY A 84 11.46 -4.18 -3.84
C GLY A 84 11.55 -4.89 -2.49
N GLY A 85 10.42 -5.41 -2.03
CA GLY A 85 10.35 -6.18 -0.79
C GLY A 85 10.36 -5.34 0.48
N PHE A 86 10.62 -6.00 1.59
CA PHE A 86 10.53 -5.44 2.94
C PHE A 86 11.88 -5.52 3.66
N ALA A 87 11.93 -5.04 4.90
CA ALA A 87 13.08 -5.21 5.77
C ALA A 87 13.51 -6.68 5.85
N ASP A 88 14.80 -6.93 6.02
CA ASP A 88 15.39 -8.28 5.95
C ASP A 88 14.80 -9.25 6.99
N ASP A 89 14.32 -8.71 8.12
CA ASP A 89 13.67 -9.44 9.20
C ASP A 89 12.12 -9.48 9.11
N ALA A 90 11.55 -8.74 8.17
CA ALA A 90 10.10 -8.69 7.95
C ALA A 90 9.67 -9.75 6.92
N ARG A 91 9.29 -10.92 7.41
CA ARG A 91 8.86 -12.03 6.54
C ARG A 91 7.37 -12.31 6.73
N PRO A 92 6.64 -12.54 5.63
CA PRO A 92 5.26 -13.03 5.73
C PRO A 92 5.22 -14.41 6.40
N VAL A 93 4.31 -14.55 7.35
CA VAL A 93 4.01 -15.83 8.01
C VAL A 93 2.50 -16.02 7.93
N ASP A 94 2.07 -17.13 7.34
CA ASP A 94 0.64 -17.46 7.15
C ASP A 94 -0.17 -16.31 6.54
N GLY A 95 0.39 -15.67 5.50
CA GLY A 95 -0.25 -14.55 4.81
C GLY A 95 -0.27 -13.23 5.60
N THR A 96 0.38 -13.17 6.75
CA THR A 96 0.45 -11.97 7.58
C THR A 96 1.90 -11.49 7.71
N ILE A 97 2.08 -10.18 7.67
CA ILE A 97 3.38 -9.55 7.92
C ILE A 97 3.24 -8.53 9.05
N LYS A 98 4.24 -8.48 9.92
CA LYS A 98 4.32 -7.46 10.97
C LYS A 98 5.09 -6.25 10.47
N LEU A 99 4.62 -5.06 10.82
CA LEU A 99 5.41 -3.85 10.64
C LEU A 99 6.68 -3.94 11.48
N PRO A 100 7.84 -3.51 10.94
CA PRO A 100 9.06 -3.42 11.71
C PRO A 100 8.88 -2.48 12.91
N ASP A 101 9.35 -2.88 14.08
CA ASP A 101 9.40 -2.01 15.27
C ASP A 101 10.66 -1.12 15.22
N ARG A 102 10.62 -0.18 14.29
CA ARG A 102 11.73 0.75 14.04
C ARG A 102 11.20 2.14 13.78
N PRO A 103 11.96 3.20 14.14
CA PRO A 103 11.59 4.57 13.81
C PRO A 103 11.50 4.80 12.28
N GLY A 104 10.57 5.61 11.85
CA GLY A 104 10.39 5.97 10.44
C GLY A 104 9.97 4.78 9.58
N ILE A 105 10.39 4.78 8.32
CA ILE A 105 10.08 3.70 7.36
C ILE A 105 10.99 2.49 7.59
N GLY A 106 12.15 2.69 8.20
CA GLY A 106 13.09 1.61 8.53
C GLY A 106 13.86 1.06 7.33
N PHE A 107 14.20 1.89 6.35
CA PHE A 107 15.00 1.48 5.19
C PHE A 107 16.38 0.91 5.58
N GLU A 108 16.90 1.29 6.74
CA GLU A 108 18.15 0.76 7.29
C GLU A 108 18.11 -0.76 7.52
N ALA A 109 16.92 -1.31 7.70
CA ALA A 109 16.72 -2.74 7.87
C ALA A 109 16.58 -3.51 6.55
N GLN A 110 16.56 -2.82 5.43
CA GLN A 110 16.62 -3.36 4.08
C GLN A 110 18.06 -3.19 3.57
N SER A 111 18.95 -4.10 3.96
CA SER A 111 20.41 -3.93 3.83
C SER A 111 20.88 -3.63 2.42
N ALA A 112 20.31 -4.29 1.40
CA ALA A 112 20.64 -4.07 0.01
C ALA A 112 20.30 -2.65 -0.47
N LEU A 113 19.11 -2.15 -0.11
CA LEU A 113 18.69 -0.78 -0.43
C LEU A 113 19.53 0.25 0.34
N TYR A 114 19.74 -0.01 1.63
CA TYR A 114 20.51 0.92 2.46
C TYR A 114 21.95 1.06 2.02
N GLY A 115 22.58 -0.02 1.53
CA GLY A 115 23.90 0.04 0.90
C GLY A 115 23.94 1.01 -0.27
N ILE A 116 22.98 0.91 -1.19
CA ILE A 116 22.89 1.82 -2.35
C ILE A 116 22.65 3.26 -1.89
N MET A 117 21.75 3.48 -0.92
CA MET A 117 21.46 4.82 -0.41
C MET A 117 22.69 5.48 0.21
N ARG A 118 23.53 4.73 0.92
CA ARG A 118 24.77 5.25 1.50
C ARG A 118 25.78 5.67 0.44
N GLU A 119 25.94 4.88 -0.61
CA GLU A 119 26.85 5.21 -1.72
C GLU A 119 26.46 6.50 -2.46
N LEU A 120 25.21 6.92 -2.37
CA LEU A 120 24.73 8.18 -2.97
C LEU A 120 25.05 9.42 -2.12
N ILE A 121 25.40 9.24 -0.85
CA ILE A 121 25.64 10.32 0.12
C ILE A 121 27.14 10.54 0.34
N ASP A 122 27.95 9.51 0.19
CA ASP A 122 29.41 9.53 0.31
C ASP A 122 30.07 10.02 -1.00
#